data_2579c6c5a21811a284e34019eb4ee5f8
#
_entry.id   2579c6c5a21811a284e34019eb4ee5f8
#
_cell.length_a   1.000
_cell.length_b   1.000
_cell.length_c   1.000
_cell.angle_alpha   90.00
_cell.angle_beta   90.00
_cell.angle_gamma   90.00
#
_symmetry.space_group_name_H-M   'P 1'
#
loop_
_entity.id
_entity.type
_entity.pdbx_description
1 polymer ?
#
loop_
_entity_poly.entity_id
_entity_poly.type
_entity_poly.pdbx_seq_one_letter_code
_entity_poly.pdbx_strand_id
1 'polypeptide(L)'
;MEPAEQSMADKFDDDDYPAYTMGRAAEMLGTTPGFLRSLDEAKLITPQRSPGGHRRYSRYQLRLAARARELLDDGTPLDAACRIIILEDQLAEAQRLNDAEAHQDR
;
A
#
# COMPACT_ATOMS: atom_id res chain seq x y z
N MET A 1 25.05 19.13 -7.21
CA MET A 1 24.15 18.02 -7.13
C MET A 1 22.84 18.38 -6.48
N GLU A 2 21.82 18.07 -7.10
CA GLU A 2 20.54 18.58 -6.65
C GLU A 2 19.62 17.45 -6.24
N PRO A 3 19.68 17.05 -5.02
CA PRO A 3 18.93 15.91 -4.56
C PRO A 3 17.42 16.08 -4.55
N ALA A 4 16.97 17.33 -4.64
CA ALA A 4 15.54 17.56 -4.60
C ALA A 4 14.83 17.06 -5.83
N GLU A 5 15.56 16.83 -6.90
CA GLU A 5 14.94 16.40 -8.14
C GLU A 5 15.14 14.94 -8.36
N GLN A 6 14.09 14.22 -8.20
CA GLN A 6 14.07 12.79 -8.44
C GLN A 6 13.66 12.54 -9.88
N SER A 7 14.34 11.64 -10.55
CA SER A 7 13.96 11.30 -11.92
C SER A 7 12.61 10.59 -11.91
N MET A 8 11.97 10.56 -13.07
CA MET A 8 10.69 9.85 -13.19
C MET A 8 10.85 8.37 -12.86
N ALA A 9 11.96 7.76 -13.32
CA ALA A 9 12.22 6.35 -13.03
C ALA A 9 12.33 6.12 -11.52
N ASP A 10 13.03 7.01 -10.81
CA ASP A 10 13.19 6.88 -9.37
C ASP A 10 11.85 6.99 -8.65
N LYS A 11 10.98 7.87 -9.10
CA LYS A 11 9.66 8.01 -8.49
C LYS A 11 8.81 6.77 -8.67
N PHE A 12 8.85 6.16 -9.84
CA PHE A 12 8.07 4.96 -10.09
C PHE A 12 8.65 3.75 -9.37
N ASP A 13 9.94 3.77 -9.05
CA ASP A 13 10.55 2.69 -8.27
C ASP A 13 10.31 2.83 -6.78
N ASP A 14 9.85 3.99 -6.33
CA ASP A 14 9.56 4.23 -4.92
C ASP A 14 8.20 3.62 -4.59
N ASP A 15 8.20 2.62 -3.70
CA ASP A 15 6.97 1.94 -3.30
C ASP A 15 5.96 2.88 -2.65
N ASP A 16 6.43 3.97 -2.06
CA ASP A 16 5.54 4.90 -1.36
C ASP A 16 5.12 6.09 -2.20
N TYR A 17 5.58 6.18 -3.43
CA TYR A 17 5.21 7.29 -4.29
C TYR A 17 3.76 7.14 -4.75
N PRO A 18 2.91 8.18 -4.58
CA PRO A 18 1.49 8.07 -4.91
C PRO A 18 1.24 8.25 -6.41
N ALA A 19 1.57 7.24 -7.19
CA ALA A 19 1.59 7.32 -8.65
C ALA A 19 0.26 6.96 -9.31
N TYR A 20 -0.65 6.26 -8.62
CA TYR A 20 -1.80 5.64 -9.28
C TYR A 20 -3.11 6.30 -8.89
N THR A 21 -3.94 6.62 -9.89
CA THR A 21 -5.29 7.11 -9.64
C THR A 21 -6.17 5.99 -9.11
N MET A 22 -7.29 6.35 -8.50
CA MET A 22 -8.25 5.36 -8.02
C MET A 22 -8.75 4.47 -9.16
N GLY A 23 -9.07 5.06 -10.30
CA GLY A 23 -9.54 4.27 -11.45
C GLY A 23 -8.50 3.27 -11.92
N ARG A 24 -7.25 3.72 -12.04
CA ARG A 24 -6.17 2.84 -12.47
C ARG A 24 -5.91 1.75 -11.44
N ALA A 25 -5.92 2.11 -10.16
CA ALA A 25 -5.71 1.15 -9.09
C ALA A 25 -6.80 0.07 -9.11
N ALA A 26 -8.06 0.48 -9.24
CA ALA A 26 -9.16 -0.48 -9.30
C ALA A 26 -9.01 -1.41 -10.51
N GLU A 27 -8.61 -0.85 -11.64
CA GLU A 27 -8.41 -1.63 -12.86
C GLU A 27 -7.30 -2.66 -12.68
N MET A 28 -6.16 -2.23 -12.13
CA MET A 28 -5.01 -3.11 -11.94
C MET A 28 -5.32 -4.25 -10.98
N LEU A 29 -6.15 -3.99 -9.97
CA LEU A 29 -6.49 -4.98 -8.96
C LEU A 29 -7.71 -5.81 -9.32
N GLY A 30 -8.37 -5.49 -10.44
CA GLY A 30 -9.59 -6.19 -10.82
C GLY A 30 -10.72 -5.99 -9.82
N THR A 31 -10.82 -4.80 -9.27
CA THR A 31 -11.83 -4.49 -8.27
C THR A 31 -12.54 -3.17 -8.62
N THR A 32 -13.21 -2.57 -7.65
CA THR A 32 -14.00 -1.36 -7.87
C THR A 32 -13.49 -0.22 -7.03
N PRO A 33 -13.77 1.04 -7.43
CA PRO A 33 -13.47 2.18 -6.58
C PRO A 33 -14.15 2.09 -5.21
N GLY A 34 -15.35 1.51 -5.15
CA GLY A 34 -16.05 1.33 -3.88
C GLY A 34 -15.27 0.47 -2.90
N PHE A 35 -14.64 -0.60 -3.43
CA PHE A 35 -13.79 -1.43 -2.58
C PHE A 35 -12.62 -0.63 -2.02
N LEU A 36 -11.96 0.17 -2.85
CA LEU A 36 -10.83 0.98 -2.39
C LEU A 36 -11.27 2.00 -1.35
N ARG A 37 -12.46 2.60 -1.53
CA ARG A 37 -12.98 3.53 -0.54
C ARG A 37 -13.27 2.84 0.79
N SER A 38 -13.72 1.59 0.76
CA SER A 38 -13.98 0.85 1.99
C SER A 38 -12.69 0.60 2.77
N LEU A 39 -11.57 0.39 2.07
CA LEU A 39 -10.27 0.23 2.73
C LEU A 39 -9.79 1.54 3.36
N ASP A 40 -10.11 2.66 2.74
CA ASP A 40 -9.82 3.97 3.31
C ASP A 40 -10.65 4.20 4.57
N GLU A 41 -11.94 3.87 4.52
CA GLU A 41 -12.82 4.01 5.68
C GLU A 41 -12.38 3.11 6.83
N ALA A 42 -11.87 1.94 6.52
CA ALA A 42 -11.36 1.00 7.52
C ALA A 42 -9.96 1.38 8.01
N LYS A 43 -9.36 2.43 7.43
CA LYS A 43 -8.05 2.95 7.80
C LYS A 43 -6.90 1.98 7.53
N LEU A 44 -7.11 1.05 6.63
CA LEU A 44 -6.02 0.19 6.17
C LEU A 44 -5.12 0.95 5.21
N ILE A 45 -5.73 1.74 4.31
CA ILE A 45 -5.02 2.50 3.28
C ILE A 45 -5.53 3.93 3.34
N THR A 46 -4.62 4.89 3.50
CA THR A 46 -4.97 6.31 3.45
C THR A 46 -4.27 6.92 2.25
N PRO A 47 -4.95 7.04 1.10
CA PRO A 47 -4.31 7.56 -0.10
C PRO A 47 -3.99 9.05 0.05
N GLN A 48 -2.95 9.47 -0.63
CA GLN A 48 -2.64 10.89 -0.72
C GLN A 48 -3.60 11.54 -1.72
N ARG A 49 -3.70 12.87 -1.66
CA ARG A 49 -4.54 13.61 -2.57
C ARG A 49 -3.68 14.45 -3.50
N SER A 50 -4.04 14.47 -4.77
CA SER A 50 -3.40 15.37 -5.73
C SER A 50 -3.86 16.79 -5.44
N PRO A 51 -3.22 17.80 -6.05
CA PRO A 51 -3.67 19.19 -5.86
C PRO A 51 -5.14 19.41 -6.20
N GLY A 52 -5.71 18.61 -7.12
CA GLY A 52 -7.13 18.70 -7.44
C GLY A 52 -8.03 17.92 -6.50
N GLY A 53 -7.50 17.33 -5.44
CA GLY A 53 -8.32 16.62 -4.47
C GLY A 53 -8.61 15.17 -4.79
N HIS A 54 -7.98 14.62 -5.82
CA HIS A 54 -8.21 13.24 -6.22
C HIS A 54 -7.26 12.30 -5.50
N ARG A 55 -7.76 11.11 -5.15
CA ARG A 55 -6.97 10.11 -4.44
C ARG A 55 -5.87 9.56 -5.32
N ARG A 56 -4.70 9.34 -4.70
CA ARG A 56 -3.53 8.74 -5.35
C ARG A 56 -2.97 7.64 -4.46
N TYR A 57 -2.66 6.51 -5.08
CA TYR A 57 -2.21 5.32 -4.36
C TYR A 57 -0.78 4.98 -4.73
N SER A 58 -0.04 4.47 -3.75
CA SER A 58 1.32 3.96 -3.97
C SER A 58 1.28 2.47 -4.29
N ARG A 59 2.39 1.94 -4.79
CA ARG A 59 2.50 0.50 -5.03
C ARG A 59 2.35 -0.30 -3.73
N TYR A 60 2.94 0.21 -2.65
CA TYR A 60 2.78 -0.42 -1.35
C TYR A 60 1.31 -0.53 -0.98
N GLN A 61 0.55 0.55 -1.15
CA GLN A 61 -0.88 0.54 -0.84
C GLN A 61 -1.65 -0.43 -1.73
N LEU A 62 -1.25 -0.53 -3.01
CA LEU A 62 -1.90 -1.48 -3.90
C LEU A 62 -1.64 -2.92 -3.48
N ARG A 63 -0.45 -3.21 -2.95
CA ARG A 63 -0.18 -4.55 -2.43
C ARG A 63 -1.07 -4.88 -1.23
N LEU A 64 -1.27 -3.92 -0.34
CA LEU A 64 -2.19 -4.11 0.79
C LEU A 64 -3.62 -4.35 0.30
N ALA A 65 -4.04 -3.59 -0.71
CA ALA A 65 -5.38 -3.75 -1.27
C ALA A 65 -5.56 -5.11 -1.92
N ALA A 66 -4.54 -5.59 -2.62
CA ALA A 66 -4.58 -6.91 -3.25
C ALA A 66 -4.72 -8.01 -2.20
N ARG A 67 -3.99 -7.88 -1.10
CA ARG A 67 -4.08 -8.85 0.00
C ARG A 67 -5.47 -8.85 0.62
N ALA A 68 -6.04 -7.64 0.80
CA ALA A 68 -7.39 -7.51 1.34
C ALA A 68 -8.39 -8.21 0.43
N ARG A 69 -8.23 -8.04 -0.90
CA ARG A 69 -9.13 -8.68 -1.85
C ARG A 69 -9.06 -10.18 -1.74
N GLU A 70 -7.86 -10.74 -1.59
CA GLU A 70 -7.69 -12.18 -1.41
C GLU A 70 -8.44 -12.69 -0.19
N LEU A 71 -8.27 -12.00 0.93
CA LEU A 71 -8.91 -12.43 2.17
C LEU A 71 -10.42 -12.36 2.08
N LEU A 72 -10.95 -11.29 1.47
CA LEU A 72 -12.38 -11.17 1.29
C LEU A 72 -12.93 -12.22 0.35
N ASP A 73 -12.21 -12.55 -0.71
CA ASP A 73 -12.62 -13.59 -1.63
C ASP A 73 -12.64 -14.97 -0.94
N ASP A 74 -11.81 -15.16 0.08
CA ASP A 74 -11.80 -16.39 0.86
C ASP A 74 -12.84 -16.38 1.97
N GLY A 75 -13.62 -15.32 2.08
CA GLY A 75 -14.70 -15.26 3.06
C GLY A 75 -14.36 -14.53 4.35
N THR A 76 -13.17 -13.96 4.46
CA THR A 76 -12.78 -13.22 5.65
C THR A 76 -13.53 -11.88 5.70
N PRO A 77 -14.17 -11.53 6.82
CA PRO A 77 -14.81 -10.22 6.93
C PRO A 77 -13.81 -9.08 6.82
N LEU A 78 -14.28 -7.92 6.38
CA LEU A 78 -13.40 -6.79 6.09
C LEU A 78 -12.58 -6.36 7.31
N ASP A 79 -13.19 -6.24 8.48
CA ASP A 79 -12.46 -5.80 9.67
C ASP A 79 -11.39 -6.81 10.07
N ALA A 80 -11.68 -8.09 9.96
CA ALA A 80 -10.70 -9.14 10.25
C ALA A 80 -9.58 -9.12 9.21
N ALA A 81 -9.92 -8.93 7.95
CA ALA A 81 -8.92 -8.86 6.89
C ALA A 81 -7.94 -7.70 7.14
N CYS A 82 -8.47 -6.53 7.48
CA CYS A 82 -7.62 -5.38 7.77
C CYS A 82 -6.69 -5.64 8.95
N ARG A 83 -7.20 -6.30 9.98
CA ARG A 83 -6.39 -6.63 11.15
C ARG A 83 -5.28 -7.60 10.80
N ILE A 84 -5.59 -8.61 10.00
CA ILE A 84 -4.59 -9.59 9.55
C ILE A 84 -3.49 -8.89 8.77
N ILE A 85 -3.85 -8.00 7.85
CA ILE A 85 -2.88 -7.32 7.00
C ILE A 85 -1.97 -6.41 7.84
N ILE A 86 -2.54 -5.69 8.79
CA ILE A 86 -1.74 -4.83 9.65
C ILE A 86 -0.73 -5.66 10.42
N LEU A 87 -1.14 -6.81 10.94
CA LEU A 87 -0.24 -7.68 11.68
C LEU A 87 0.82 -8.30 10.78
N GLU A 88 0.46 -8.69 9.57
CA GLU A 88 1.43 -9.19 8.60
C GLU A 88 2.48 -8.14 8.28
N ASP A 89 2.05 -6.90 8.10
CA ASP A 89 2.94 -5.81 7.76
C ASP A 89 3.88 -5.51 8.92
N GLN A 90 3.36 -5.51 10.14
CA GLN A 90 4.20 -5.30 11.33
C GLN A 90 5.21 -6.42 11.51
N LEU A 91 4.80 -7.65 11.24
CA LEU A 91 5.71 -8.78 11.33
C LEU A 91 6.83 -8.68 10.30
N ALA A 92 6.48 -8.33 9.07
CA ALA A 92 7.48 -8.18 8.02
C ALA A 92 8.49 -7.09 8.39
N GLU A 93 8.02 -5.99 8.95
CA GLU A 93 8.89 -4.90 9.37
C GLU A 93 9.80 -5.33 10.51
N ALA A 94 9.27 -6.06 11.48
CA ALA A 94 10.05 -6.55 12.60
C ALA A 94 11.14 -7.51 12.13
N GLN A 95 10.81 -8.39 11.20
CA GLN A 95 11.77 -9.33 10.65
C GLN A 95 12.88 -8.62 9.87
N ARG A 96 12.52 -7.58 9.11
CA ARG A 96 13.48 -6.79 8.35
C ARG A 96 14.46 -6.09 9.29
N LEU A 97 13.96 -5.52 10.36
CA LEU A 97 14.82 -4.85 11.36
C LEU A 97 15.71 -5.86 12.07
N ASN A 98 15.18 -7.01 12.38
CA ASN A 98 15.95 -8.06 13.04
C ASN A 98 17.10 -8.55 12.16
N ASP A 99 16.83 -8.72 10.87
CA ASP A 99 17.86 -9.14 9.93
C ASP A 99 18.95 -8.07 9.79
N ALA A 100 18.57 -6.80 9.80
CA ALA A 100 19.53 -5.71 9.72
C ALA A 100 20.43 -5.68 10.94
N GLU A 101 19.85 -5.92 12.13
CA GLU A 101 20.64 -5.98 13.36
C GLU A 101 21.62 -7.15 13.36
N ALA A 102 21.19 -8.30 12.86
CA ALA A 102 22.05 -9.45 12.76
C ALA A 102 23.27 -9.17 11.90
N HIS A 103 23.07 -8.43 10.81
CA HIS A 103 24.18 -8.04 9.94
C HIS A 103 25.11 -7.05 10.62
N GLN A 104 24.57 -6.17 11.43
CA GLN A 104 25.39 -5.15 12.11
C GLN A 104 26.25 -5.70 13.21
N ASP A 105 25.91 -6.83 13.74
CA ASP A 105 26.64 -7.45 14.84
C ASP A 105 27.92 -8.13 14.40
N ARG A 106 28.29 -8.04 13.15
CA ARG A 106 29.46 -8.76 12.61
C ARG A 106 30.75 -7.97 12.70
#